data_484c984fcbaa85ac0221326f3182c50a
#
_entry.id   484c984fcbaa85ac0221326f3182c50a
#
_cell.length_a   1.000
_cell.length_b   1.000
_cell.length_c   1.000
_cell.angle_alpha   90.00
_cell.angle_beta   90.00
_cell.angle_gamma   90.00
#
_symmetry.space_group_name_H-M   'P 1'
#
loop_
_entity.id
_entity.type
_entity.pdbx_description
1 polymer ?
#
loop_
_entity_poly.entity_id
_entity_poly.type
_entity_poly.pdbx_seq_one_letter_code
_entity_poly.pdbx_strand_id
1 'polypeptide(L)'
;MKNKTLYLLFAAVLVASLVLAACTPAATEAPAPAPEEPAPAPEEPAPAPEEPAEPVGPCDYGGKIESIVAVDAYTVDFNMCSPDPAFPQKAAFTPFGIYAEEWLAANANEANQETLLSAPVGTGPFMLDTWARGESITFKAYDGYWGDAPAYDTLVFRWATEGAQRLLELQSGTVDQITNLSVDDYDTVKDDANLQFLPIANPNVLYLAM
;
A
#
# COMPACT_ATOMS: atom_id res chain seq x y z
N MET A 1 -7.80 10.46 -59.31
CA MET A 1 -7.46 11.85 -58.98
C MET A 1 -8.63 12.68 -58.39
N LYS A 2 -9.85 12.09 -58.23
CA LYS A 2 -11.04 12.83 -57.73
C LYS A 2 -11.16 13.01 -56.23
N ASN A 3 -10.40 12.23 -55.41
CA ASN A 3 -10.58 12.26 -53.96
C ASN A 3 -9.73 13.32 -53.25
N LYS A 4 -8.60 13.75 -53.83
CA LYS A 4 -7.75 14.78 -53.21
C LYS A 4 -8.39 16.16 -53.17
N THR A 5 -9.14 16.49 -54.22
CA THR A 5 -9.86 17.77 -54.28
C THR A 5 -11.02 17.84 -53.30
N LEU A 6 -11.66 16.70 -53.01
CA LEU A 6 -12.75 16.62 -52.04
C LEU A 6 -12.23 16.81 -50.59
N TYR A 7 -11.05 16.22 -50.25
CA TYR A 7 -10.45 16.41 -48.96
C TYR A 7 -9.95 17.86 -48.73
N LEU A 8 -9.44 18.50 -49.78
CA LEU A 8 -9.02 19.92 -49.68
C LEU A 8 -10.23 20.85 -49.50
N LEU A 9 -11.35 20.55 -50.10
CA LEU A 9 -12.58 21.31 -49.88
C LEU A 9 -13.13 21.10 -48.45
N PHE A 10 -13.12 19.88 -47.94
CA PHE A 10 -13.52 19.61 -46.56
C PHE A 10 -12.62 20.30 -45.53
N ALA A 11 -11.32 20.27 -45.71
CA ALA A 11 -10.34 20.94 -44.84
C ALA A 11 -10.54 22.48 -44.88
N ALA A 12 -10.81 23.05 -46.03
CA ALA A 12 -11.05 24.49 -46.16
C ALA A 12 -12.34 24.95 -45.47
N VAL A 13 -13.40 24.15 -45.55
CA VAL A 13 -14.68 24.43 -44.85
C VAL A 13 -14.52 24.32 -43.33
N LEU A 14 -13.73 23.38 -42.85
CA LEU A 14 -13.48 23.17 -41.42
C LEU A 14 -12.64 24.30 -40.80
N VAL A 15 -11.68 24.80 -41.52
CA VAL A 15 -10.89 25.98 -41.12
C VAL A 15 -11.72 27.26 -41.17
N ALA A 16 -12.58 27.45 -42.17
CA ALA A 16 -13.48 28.60 -42.27
C ALA A 16 -14.52 28.63 -41.15
N SER A 17 -15.02 27.50 -40.68
CA SER A 17 -15.95 27.45 -39.53
C SER A 17 -15.32 27.77 -38.19
N LEU A 18 -14.03 27.50 -38.02
CA LEU A 18 -13.27 27.85 -36.79
C LEU A 18 -12.97 29.35 -36.68
N VAL A 19 -12.82 30.04 -37.80
CA VAL A 19 -12.50 31.48 -37.79
C VAL A 19 -13.74 32.38 -37.56
N LEU A 20 -14.93 31.89 -37.88
CA LEU A 20 -16.19 32.67 -37.68
C LEU A 20 -16.72 32.60 -36.24
N ALA A 21 -16.19 31.71 -35.38
CA ALA A 21 -16.58 31.63 -33.98
C ALA A 21 -15.86 32.64 -33.03
N ALA A 22 -14.90 33.41 -33.54
CA ALA A 22 -14.07 34.31 -32.75
C ALA A 22 -14.50 35.78 -32.71
N CYS A 23 -15.62 36.14 -33.35
CA CYS A 23 -16.10 37.54 -33.36
C CYS A 23 -17.55 37.64 -32.90
N THR A 24 -17.82 37.40 -31.63
CA THR A 24 -18.98 37.94 -30.94
C THR A 24 -18.53 39.05 -30.01
N PRO A 25 -19.05 40.32 -30.17
CA PRO A 25 -18.72 41.36 -29.21
C PRO A 25 -19.29 40.98 -27.84
N ALA A 26 -18.45 41.01 -26.82
CA ALA A 26 -18.88 40.85 -25.45
C ALA A 26 -19.88 41.96 -25.11
N ALA A 27 -21.10 41.60 -24.76
CA ALA A 27 -22.04 42.53 -24.14
C ALA A 27 -21.42 42.97 -22.80
N THR A 28 -21.22 44.27 -22.65
CA THR A 28 -20.78 44.90 -21.41
C THR A 28 -21.92 44.77 -20.40
N GLU A 29 -21.87 43.74 -19.58
CA GLU A 29 -22.71 43.62 -18.40
C GLU A 29 -22.26 44.67 -17.38
N ALA A 30 -23.22 45.43 -16.89
CA ALA A 30 -22.96 46.41 -15.82
C ALA A 30 -22.41 45.69 -14.59
N PRO A 31 -21.48 46.28 -13.84
CA PRO A 31 -20.90 45.61 -12.67
C PRO A 31 -22.00 45.31 -11.67
N ALA A 32 -22.14 44.01 -11.35
CA ALA A 32 -22.96 43.55 -10.24
C ALA A 32 -22.49 44.22 -8.92
N PRO A 33 -23.39 44.59 -8.02
CA PRO A 33 -22.99 45.11 -6.73
C PRO A 33 -22.10 44.09 -6.02
N ALA A 34 -21.02 44.57 -5.42
CA ALA A 34 -20.08 43.75 -4.66
C ALA A 34 -20.83 42.94 -3.62
N PRO A 35 -20.49 41.66 -3.43
CA PRO A 35 -21.06 40.86 -2.35
C PRO A 35 -20.78 41.59 -1.02
N GLU A 36 -21.80 41.82 -0.22
CA GLU A 36 -21.63 42.26 1.17
C GLU A 36 -20.77 41.21 1.88
N GLU A 37 -19.69 41.66 2.46
CA GLU A 37 -18.81 40.86 3.29
C GLU A 37 -19.68 40.23 4.40
N PRO A 38 -19.69 38.88 4.56
CA PRO A 38 -20.47 38.25 5.63
C PRO A 38 -19.96 38.78 6.96
N ALA A 39 -20.88 39.21 7.80
CA ALA A 39 -20.58 39.63 9.17
C ALA A 39 -19.71 38.55 9.85
N PRO A 40 -18.68 38.93 10.62
CA PRO A 40 -17.84 37.97 11.31
C PRO A 40 -18.71 37.05 12.15
N ALA A 41 -18.54 35.75 11.97
CA ALA A 41 -19.19 34.73 12.82
C ALA A 41 -18.83 35.02 14.29
N PRO A 42 -19.75 34.80 15.24
CA PRO A 42 -19.42 34.90 16.65
C PRO A 42 -18.17 34.07 16.94
N GLU A 43 -17.15 34.69 17.52
CA GLU A 43 -15.96 33.96 18.00
C GLU A 43 -16.44 32.86 18.96
N GLU A 44 -16.21 31.62 18.60
CA GLU A 44 -16.36 30.48 19.50
C GLU A 44 -15.49 30.76 20.74
N PRO A 45 -16.02 30.64 21.97
CA PRO A 45 -15.21 30.87 23.16
C PRO A 45 -13.97 29.97 23.10
N ALA A 46 -12.80 30.58 23.29
CA ALA A 46 -11.54 29.88 23.35
C ALA A 46 -11.68 28.68 24.29
N PRO A 47 -11.19 27.49 23.91
CA PRO A 47 -11.24 26.32 24.79
C PRO A 47 -10.58 26.70 26.12
N ALA A 48 -11.26 26.36 27.21
CA ALA A 48 -10.73 26.53 28.56
C ALA A 48 -9.32 25.88 28.62
N PRO A 49 -8.36 26.46 29.37
CA PRO A 49 -7.06 25.83 29.52
C PRO A 49 -7.28 24.38 29.99
N GLU A 50 -6.79 23.41 29.22
CA GLU A 50 -6.80 22.02 29.65
C GLU A 50 -6.00 21.95 30.95
N GLU A 51 -6.63 21.46 32.01
CA GLU A 51 -5.90 21.08 33.24
C GLU A 51 -4.78 20.12 32.82
N PRO A 52 -3.56 20.25 33.40
CA PRO A 52 -2.47 19.32 33.10
C PRO A 52 -2.98 17.90 33.35
N ALA A 53 -3.01 17.07 32.29
CA ALA A 53 -3.40 15.69 32.42
C ALA A 53 -2.56 15.03 33.52
N GLU A 54 -3.22 14.37 34.48
CA GLU A 54 -2.50 13.59 35.48
C GLU A 54 -1.57 12.59 34.76
N PRO A 55 -0.38 12.30 35.30
CA PRO A 55 0.55 11.38 34.65
C PRO A 55 -0.12 10.02 34.48
N VAL A 56 -0.37 9.66 33.23
CA VAL A 56 -0.99 8.41 32.82
C VAL A 56 -0.05 7.28 33.23
N GLY A 57 -0.54 6.32 34.01
CA GLY A 57 0.22 5.13 34.38
C GLY A 57 0.60 4.29 33.14
N PRO A 58 1.64 3.45 33.23
CA PRO A 58 2.16 2.72 32.06
C PRO A 58 1.10 1.89 31.32
N CYS A 59 -0.01 1.52 31.96
CA CYS A 59 -1.11 0.77 31.35
C CYS A 59 -2.37 1.62 31.02
N ASP A 60 -2.39 2.91 31.30
CA ASP A 60 -3.58 3.77 31.13
C ASP A 60 -3.73 4.31 29.69
N TYR A 61 -2.72 4.04 28.81
CA TYR A 61 -2.77 4.44 27.39
C TYR A 61 -3.74 3.60 26.53
N GLY A 62 -4.45 2.63 27.13
CA GLY A 62 -5.40 1.76 26.44
C GLY A 62 -4.77 0.60 25.65
N GLY A 63 -3.45 0.48 25.66
CA GLY A 63 -2.72 -0.63 25.01
C GLY A 63 -2.60 -1.86 25.91
N LYS A 64 -1.84 -2.84 25.45
CA LYS A 64 -1.68 -4.14 26.11
C LYS A 64 -0.30 -4.38 26.70
N ILE A 65 0.68 -3.58 26.33
CA ILE A 65 2.09 -3.74 26.73
C ILE A 65 2.44 -2.65 27.73
N GLU A 66 2.84 -3.03 28.93
CA GLU A 66 3.33 -2.10 29.95
C GLU A 66 4.73 -1.60 29.63
N SER A 67 5.62 -2.54 29.27
CA SER A 67 6.99 -2.21 28.89
C SER A 67 7.62 -3.33 28.04
N ILE A 68 8.65 -2.96 27.29
CA ILE A 68 9.52 -3.89 26.56
C ILE A 68 10.94 -3.64 27.06
N VAL A 69 11.58 -4.66 27.60
CA VAL A 69 12.90 -4.54 28.26
C VAL A 69 13.88 -5.50 27.64
N ALA A 70 14.99 -4.99 27.12
CA ALA A 70 16.14 -5.82 26.75
C ALA A 70 16.87 -6.23 28.05
N VAL A 71 16.73 -7.49 28.45
CA VAL A 71 17.34 -8.04 29.67
C VAL A 71 18.84 -8.30 29.44
N ASP A 72 19.17 -8.83 28.29
CA ASP A 72 20.54 -9.07 27.83
C ASP A 72 20.60 -9.04 26.29
N ALA A 73 21.72 -9.42 25.69
CA ALA A 73 21.95 -9.38 24.25
C ALA A 73 21.00 -10.30 23.43
N TYR A 74 20.32 -11.23 24.07
CA TYR A 74 19.51 -12.27 23.42
C TYR A 74 18.12 -12.42 24.03
N THR A 75 17.80 -11.65 25.08
CA THR A 75 16.56 -11.79 25.84
C THR A 75 15.80 -10.46 25.88
N VAL A 76 14.55 -10.50 25.46
CA VAL A 76 13.62 -9.37 25.53
C VAL A 76 12.38 -9.79 26.32
N ASP A 77 12.07 -9.05 27.38
CA ASP A 77 10.86 -9.23 28.17
C ASP A 77 9.75 -8.27 27.71
N PHE A 78 8.58 -8.84 27.45
CA PHE A 78 7.34 -8.09 27.19
C PHE A 78 6.47 -8.14 28.44
N ASN A 79 6.43 -7.06 29.20
CA ASN A 79 5.55 -6.92 30.34
C ASN A 79 4.17 -6.47 29.87
N MET A 80 3.15 -7.26 30.19
CA MET A 80 1.79 -7.04 29.70
C MET A 80 0.94 -6.38 30.78
N CYS A 81 0.08 -5.40 30.40
CA CYS A 81 -0.88 -4.79 31.30
C CYS A 81 -1.94 -5.78 31.81
N SER A 82 -2.20 -6.82 31.07
CA SER A 82 -3.07 -7.94 31.43
C SER A 82 -2.64 -9.19 30.67
N PRO A 83 -2.90 -10.41 31.19
CA PRO A 83 -2.57 -11.64 30.51
C PRO A 83 -3.17 -11.70 29.10
N ASP A 84 -2.36 -11.99 28.11
CA ASP A 84 -2.77 -12.19 26.72
C ASP A 84 -2.23 -13.52 26.18
N PRO A 85 -2.99 -14.63 26.31
CA PRO A 85 -2.55 -15.94 25.83
C PRO A 85 -2.31 -16.01 24.31
N ALA A 86 -2.85 -15.06 23.55
CA ALA A 86 -2.68 -14.95 22.11
C ALA A 86 -1.45 -14.10 21.71
N PHE A 87 -0.71 -13.54 22.67
CA PHE A 87 0.42 -12.66 22.38
C PHE A 87 1.48 -13.30 21.47
N PRO A 88 1.91 -14.57 21.64
CA PRO A 88 2.89 -15.19 20.75
C PRO A 88 2.42 -15.23 19.29
N GLN A 89 1.16 -15.53 19.05
CA GLN A 89 0.58 -15.55 17.70
C GLN A 89 0.47 -14.14 17.10
N LYS A 90 0.19 -13.13 17.93
CA LYS A 90 0.20 -11.72 17.51
C LYS A 90 1.61 -11.27 17.14
N ALA A 91 2.59 -11.59 17.99
CA ALA A 91 4.00 -11.24 17.74
C ALA A 91 4.57 -11.93 16.48
N ALA A 92 4.06 -13.12 16.14
CA ALA A 92 4.44 -13.84 14.92
C ALA A 92 3.78 -13.30 13.64
N PHE A 93 2.89 -12.31 13.75
CA PHE A 93 2.22 -11.73 12.59
C PHE A 93 3.16 -10.78 11.83
N THR A 94 3.08 -10.80 10.49
CA THR A 94 4.01 -10.09 9.59
C THR A 94 4.30 -8.62 9.90
N PRO A 95 3.37 -7.78 10.42
CA PRO A 95 3.67 -6.41 10.80
C PRO A 95 4.70 -6.24 11.93
N PHE A 96 4.98 -7.29 12.68
CA PHE A 96 5.95 -7.27 13.80
C PHE A 96 7.34 -7.78 13.40
N GLY A 97 7.71 -7.58 12.14
CA GLY A 97 9.06 -7.87 11.65
C GLY A 97 10.14 -7.10 12.44
N ILE A 98 11.29 -7.74 12.66
CA ILE A 98 12.43 -7.14 13.35
C ILE A 98 13.31 -6.44 12.32
N TYR A 99 13.61 -5.18 12.58
CA TYR A 99 14.51 -4.34 11.75
C TYR A 99 15.89 -4.23 12.40
N ALA A 100 16.89 -3.91 11.58
CA ALA A 100 18.21 -3.56 12.09
C ALA A 100 18.16 -2.26 12.91
N GLU A 101 18.75 -2.24 14.10
CA GLU A 101 18.73 -1.10 15.02
C GLU A 101 19.36 0.14 14.39
N GLU A 102 20.52 -0.01 13.76
CA GLU A 102 21.25 1.11 13.12
C GLU A 102 20.42 1.74 11.99
N TRP A 103 19.69 0.90 11.25
CA TRP A 103 18.83 1.38 10.19
C TRP A 103 17.61 2.13 10.75
N LEU A 104 16.99 1.63 11.82
CA LEU A 104 15.91 2.33 12.51
C LEU A 104 16.39 3.65 13.10
N ALA A 105 17.52 3.68 13.78
CA ALA A 105 18.08 4.89 14.38
C ALA A 105 18.36 5.99 13.33
N ALA A 106 18.77 5.58 12.13
CA ALA A 106 19.02 6.52 11.02
C ALA A 106 17.73 7.02 10.34
N ASN A 107 16.66 6.22 10.30
CA ASN A 107 15.50 6.47 9.44
C ASN A 107 14.17 6.65 10.19
N ALA A 108 14.08 6.32 11.48
CA ALA A 108 12.87 6.48 12.27
C ALA A 108 12.63 7.95 12.67
N ASN A 109 12.55 8.84 11.68
CA ASN A 109 12.29 10.27 11.85
C ASN A 109 11.40 10.78 10.71
N GLU A 110 10.80 11.96 10.89
CA GLU A 110 9.85 12.53 9.91
C GLU A 110 10.48 12.76 8.53
N ALA A 111 11.77 13.15 8.47
CA ALA A 111 12.44 13.43 7.20
C ALA A 111 12.68 12.18 6.35
N ASN A 112 12.80 11.01 6.98
CA ASN A 112 13.14 9.75 6.33
C ASN A 112 11.97 8.75 6.30
N GLN A 113 10.74 9.18 6.57
CA GLN A 113 9.57 8.30 6.64
C GLN A 113 9.35 7.51 5.34
N GLU A 114 9.59 8.11 4.18
CA GLU A 114 9.50 7.40 2.90
C GLU A 114 10.55 6.27 2.80
N THR A 115 11.77 6.50 3.26
CA THR A 115 12.83 5.47 3.32
C THR A 115 12.43 4.34 4.27
N LEU A 116 11.85 4.68 5.43
CA LEU A 116 11.36 3.71 6.39
C LEU A 116 10.30 2.77 5.79
N LEU A 117 9.42 3.31 4.93
CA LEU A 117 8.33 2.58 4.30
C LEU A 117 8.71 1.86 3.01
N SER A 118 9.81 2.23 2.36
CA SER A 118 10.16 1.74 1.02
C SER A 118 11.45 0.93 0.93
N ALA A 119 12.32 1.02 1.93
CA ALA A 119 13.62 0.36 1.92
C ALA A 119 13.90 -0.39 3.24
N PRO A 120 13.07 -1.35 3.63
CA PRO A 120 13.23 -2.06 4.89
C PRO A 120 14.54 -2.85 4.94
N VAL A 121 15.19 -2.85 6.09
CA VAL A 121 16.33 -3.70 6.39
C VAL A 121 15.96 -4.61 7.56
N GLY A 122 15.75 -5.88 7.27
CA GLY A 122 15.33 -6.89 8.22
C GLY A 122 16.40 -7.94 8.47
N THR A 123 16.00 -9.05 9.08
CA THR A 123 16.86 -10.18 9.47
C THR A 123 16.58 -11.45 8.65
N GLY A 124 15.83 -11.33 7.57
CA GLY A 124 15.40 -12.45 6.73
C GLY A 124 16.47 -12.92 5.73
N PRO A 125 16.18 -14.02 5.01
CA PRO A 125 17.11 -14.60 4.03
C PRO A 125 17.22 -13.82 2.71
N PHE A 126 16.39 -12.80 2.51
CA PHE A 126 16.38 -11.99 1.32
C PHE A 126 16.48 -10.50 1.65
N MET A 127 17.15 -9.74 0.79
CA MET A 127 17.23 -8.29 0.82
C MET A 127 16.37 -7.70 -0.28
N LEU A 128 15.77 -6.55 -0.03
CA LEU A 128 15.08 -5.78 -1.07
C LEU A 128 16.11 -5.30 -2.13
N ASP A 129 15.85 -5.62 -3.40
CA ASP A 129 16.63 -5.13 -4.53
C ASP A 129 15.90 -3.98 -5.23
N THR A 130 14.68 -4.21 -5.69
CA THR A 130 13.90 -3.21 -6.43
C THR A 130 12.43 -3.30 -6.07
N TRP A 131 11.79 -2.15 -5.92
CA TRP A 131 10.35 -2.06 -5.74
C TRP A 131 9.72 -1.13 -6.79
N ALA A 132 9.10 -1.71 -7.81
CA ALA A 132 8.24 -1.01 -8.77
C ALA A 132 6.81 -0.98 -8.21
N ARG A 133 6.46 0.13 -7.54
CA ARG A 133 5.17 0.26 -6.83
C ARG A 133 3.98 0.02 -7.78
N GLY A 134 3.06 -0.86 -7.38
CA GLY A 134 1.89 -1.26 -8.17
C GLY A 134 2.17 -2.32 -9.23
N GLU A 135 3.42 -2.72 -9.44
CA GLU A 135 3.81 -3.70 -10.47
C GLU A 135 4.52 -4.92 -9.86
N SER A 136 5.68 -4.71 -9.23
CA SER A 136 6.50 -5.81 -8.72
C SER A 136 7.43 -5.39 -7.59
N ILE A 137 7.89 -6.36 -6.83
CA ILE A 137 8.97 -6.21 -5.88
C ILE A 137 9.95 -7.36 -6.07
N THR A 138 11.23 -7.05 -6.16
CA THR A 138 12.32 -8.00 -6.36
C THR A 138 13.22 -8.03 -5.14
N PHE A 139 13.56 -9.22 -4.72
CA PHE A 139 14.49 -9.50 -3.64
C PHE A 139 15.65 -10.32 -4.15
N LYS A 140 16.81 -10.15 -3.51
CA LYS A 140 18.01 -10.98 -3.69
C LYS A 140 18.32 -11.75 -2.43
N ALA A 141 18.82 -12.97 -2.58
CA ALA A 141 19.33 -13.75 -1.46
C ALA A 141 20.40 -12.96 -0.70
N TYR A 142 20.40 -13.11 0.63
CA TYR A 142 21.37 -12.49 1.50
C TYR A 142 22.42 -13.50 1.95
N ASP A 143 23.64 -13.36 1.45
CA ASP A 143 24.75 -14.28 1.73
C ASP A 143 25.15 -14.33 3.23
N GLY A 144 24.87 -13.27 3.97
CA GLY A 144 25.11 -13.19 5.41
C GLY A 144 23.96 -13.68 6.29
N TYR A 145 22.96 -14.37 5.71
CA TYR A 145 21.83 -14.86 6.49
C TYR A 145 22.28 -15.88 7.55
N TRP A 146 21.75 -15.75 8.76
CA TRP A 146 22.11 -16.56 9.94
C TRP A 146 21.57 -18.01 9.91
N GLY A 147 20.58 -18.30 9.05
CA GLY A 147 19.99 -19.63 8.87
C GLY A 147 20.47 -20.30 7.59
N ASP A 148 19.70 -21.29 7.12
CA ASP A 148 19.99 -22.00 5.88
C ASP A 148 19.84 -21.05 4.68
N ALA A 149 20.80 -21.09 3.75
CA ALA A 149 20.77 -20.27 2.55
C ALA A 149 19.52 -20.60 1.71
N PRO A 150 18.88 -19.58 1.08
CA PRO A 150 17.77 -19.83 0.15
C PRO A 150 18.20 -20.74 -1.01
N ALA A 151 17.24 -21.53 -1.52
CA ALA A 151 17.48 -22.39 -2.67
C ALA A 151 17.57 -21.65 -4.01
N TYR A 152 17.25 -20.34 -4.03
CA TYR A 152 17.26 -19.47 -5.21
C TYR A 152 17.80 -18.09 -4.86
N ASP A 153 18.45 -17.46 -5.83
CA ASP A 153 19.15 -16.18 -5.64
C ASP A 153 18.20 -14.98 -5.72
N THR A 154 17.09 -15.13 -6.44
CA THR A 154 16.15 -14.04 -6.70
C THR A 154 14.72 -14.48 -6.43
N LEU A 155 13.96 -13.63 -5.73
CA LEU A 155 12.54 -13.80 -5.47
C LEU A 155 11.79 -12.58 -6.00
N VAL A 156 10.79 -12.79 -6.86
CA VAL A 156 9.99 -11.71 -7.45
C VAL A 156 8.53 -11.89 -7.09
N PHE A 157 7.95 -10.88 -6.47
CA PHE A 157 6.49 -10.77 -6.33
C PHE A 157 5.95 -9.82 -7.38
N ARG A 158 4.92 -10.26 -8.09
CA ARG A 158 4.19 -9.46 -9.09
C ARG A 158 2.72 -9.37 -8.72
N TRP A 159 2.11 -8.25 -9.06
CA TRP A 159 0.69 -8.03 -8.83
C TRP A 159 -0.08 -8.16 -10.14
N ALA A 160 -1.07 -9.04 -10.16
CA ALA A 160 -2.08 -9.12 -11.21
C ALA A 160 -3.45 -9.11 -10.53
N THR A 161 -4.28 -8.14 -10.89
CA THR A 161 -5.59 -7.90 -10.28
C THR A 161 -6.54 -9.07 -10.55
N GLU A 162 -6.55 -9.53 -11.81
CA GLU A 162 -7.49 -10.54 -12.26
C GLU A 162 -7.00 -11.97 -11.97
N GLY A 163 -7.87 -12.80 -11.37
CA GLY A 163 -7.54 -14.21 -11.06
C GLY A 163 -7.20 -15.02 -12.30
N ALA A 164 -7.95 -14.83 -13.38
CA ALA A 164 -7.72 -15.53 -14.66
C ALA A 164 -6.35 -15.18 -15.27
N GLN A 165 -5.89 -13.94 -15.13
CA GLN A 165 -4.55 -13.54 -15.58
C GLN A 165 -3.47 -14.28 -14.79
N ARG A 166 -3.61 -14.35 -13.45
CA ARG A 166 -2.65 -15.09 -12.60
C ARG A 166 -2.56 -16.57 -13.00
N LEU A 167 -3.70 -17.21 -13.23
CA LEU A 167 -3.73 -18.60 -13.67
C LEU A 167 -3.04 -18.78 -15.02
N LEU A 168 -3.29 -17.91 -15.98
CA LEU A 168 -2.66 -17.96 -17.29
C LEU A 168 -1.13 -17.77 -17.19
N GLU A 169 -0.66 -16.88 -16.35
CA GLU A 169 0.78 -16.68 -16.10
C GLU A 169 1.43 -17.93 -15.47
N LEU A 170 0.74 -18.62 -14.56
CA LEU A 170 1.20 -19.89 -14.00
C LEU A 170 1.26 -20.99 -15.06
N GLN A 171 0.19 -21.16 -15.83
CA GLN A 171 0.10 -22.18 -16.89
C GLN A 171 1.14 -21.97 -18.01
N SER A 172 1.49 -20.72 -18.29
CA SER A 172 2.53 -20.37 -19.27
C SER A 172 3.96 -20.47 -18.73
N GLY A 173 4.12 -20.75 -17.41
CA GLY A 173 5.43 -20.75 -16.77
C GLY A 173 6.07 -19.36 -16.61
N THR A 174 5.28 -18.28 -16.71
CA THR A 174 5.76 -16.91 -16.46
C THR A 174 6.00 -16.67 -14.98
N VAL A 175 5.25 -17.37 -14.13
CA VAL A 175 5.40 -17.38 -12.67
C VAL A 175 5.39 -18.82 -12.16
N ASP A 176 6.07 -19.06 -11.04
CA ASP A 176 6.20 -20.38 -10.42
C ASP A 176 5.07 -20.68 -9.42
N GLN A 177 4.43 -19.62 -8.90
CA GLN A 177 3.37 -19.73 -7.91
C GLN A 177 2.37 -18.57 -8.03
N ILE A 178 1.11 -18.87 -7.76
CA ILE A 178 0.07 -17.87 -7.59
C ILE A 178 -0.68 -18.06 -6.28
N THR A 179 -1.26 -16.97 -5.78
CA THR A 179 -2.20 -16.98 -4.65
C THR A 179 -3.56 -16.47 -5.09
N ASN A 180 -4.59 -16.69 -4.28
CA ASN A 180 -5.96 -16.22 -4.54
C ASN A 180 -6.49 -16.70 -5.89
N LEU A 181 -6.37 -18.01 -6.14
CA LEU A 181 -7.01 -18.66 -7.28
C LEU A 181 -8.54 -18.48 -7.18
N SER A 182 -9.21 -18.22 -8.31
CA SER A 182 -10.67 -18.21 -8.35
C SER A 182 -11.23 -19.59 -8.00
N VAL A 183 -12.35 -19.63 -7.29
CA VAL A 183 -13.01 -20.91 -6.94
C VAL A 183 -13.41 -21.68 -8.19
N ASP A 184 -13.82 -20.98 -9.25
CA ASP A 184 -14.22 -21.55 -10.52
C ASP A 184 -13.06 -22.28 -11.25
N ASP A 185 -11.81 -21.93 -10.90
CA ASP A 185 -10.61 -22.50 -11.52
C ASP A 185 -10.00 -23.66 -10.70
N TYR A 186 -10.57 -24.02 -9.54
CA TYR A 186 -10.01 -25.06 -8.67
C TYR A 186 -9.88 -26.42 -9.33
N ASP A 187 -10.91 -26.85 -10.05
CA ASP A 187 -10.90 -28.14 -10.73
C ASP A 187 -9.94 -28.11 -11.92
N THR A 188 -9.85 -27.01 -12.66
CA THR A 188 -8.85 -26.82 -13.73
C THR A 188 -7.42 -27.02 -13.21
N VAL A 189 -7.09 -26.45 -12.06
CA VAL A 189 -5.74 -26.58 -11.47
C VAL A 189 -5.50 -27.96 -10.89
N LYS A 190 -6.50 -28.57 -10.24
CA LYS A 190 -6.37 -29.94 -9.68
C LYS A 190 -6.19 -31.02 -10.74
N ASP A 191 -6.82 -30.84 -11.91
CA ASP A 191 -6.80 -31.79 -13.00
C ASP A 191 -5.55 -31.64 -13.90
N ASP A 192 -4.80 -30.53 -13.77
CA ASP A 192 -3.56 -30.30 -14.51
C ASP A 192 -2.38 -31.02 -13.84
N ALA A 193 -1.83 -32.02 -14.53
CA ALA A 193 -0.71 -32.83 -14.03
C ALA A 193 0.61 -32.04 -13.81
N ASN A 194 0.73 -30.84 -14.39
CA ASN A 194 1.89 -29.96 -14.25
C ASN A 194 1.76 -28.96 -13.10
N LEU A 195 0.59 -28.86 -12.48
CA LEU A 195 0.30 -27.92 -11.41
C LEU A 195 0.08 -28.65 -10.08
N GLN A 196 0.40 -27.98 -9.00
CA GLN A 196 0.12 -28.46 -7.64
C GLN A 196 -0.85 -27.52 -6.96
N PHE A 197 -2.01 -28.05 -6.53
CA PHE A 197 -2.97 -27.29 -5.73
C PHE A 197 -2.67 -27.48 -4.24
N LEU A 198 -2.28 -26.41 -3.55
CA LEU A 198 -1.96 -26.42 -2.12
C LEU A 198 -3.04 -25.64 -1.34
N PRO A 199 -4.04 -26.32 -0.78
CA PRO A 199 -5.04 -25.64 0.05
C PRO A 199 -4.41 -25.22 1.39
N ILE A 200 -4.48 -23.92 1.70
CA ILE A 200 -4.07 -23.38 2.98
C ILE A 200 -5.33 -23.13 3.81
N ALA A 201 -5.45 -23.80 4.94
CA ALA A 201 -6.52 -23.52 5.90
C ALA A 201 -6.30 -22.13 6.48
N ASN A 202 -7.20 -21.22 6.17
CA ASN A 202 -7.15 -19.85 6.65
C ASN A 202 -8.43 -19.52 7.45
N PRO A 203 -8.33 -18.96 8.66
CA PRO A 203 -9.48 -18.57 9.47
C PRO A 203 -10.16 -17.28 8.95
N ASN A 204 -10.44 -17.21 7.66
CA ASN A 204 -11.17 -16.07 7.09
C ASN A 204 -12.65 -16.18 7.44
N VAL A 205 -13.19 -15.13 8.01
CA VAL A 205 -14.63 -14.99 8.29
C VAL A 205 -15.20 -13.94 7.34
N LEU A 206 -16.16 -14.35 6.50
CA LEU A 206 -16.97 -13.42 5.71
C LEU A 206 -18.23 -13.06 6.52
N TYR A 207 -18.47 -11.77 6.71
CA TYR A 207 -19.68 -11.29 7.38
C TYR A 207 -20.30 -10.13 6.60
N LEU A 208 -21.62 -10.00 6.70
CA LEU A 208 -22.39 -8.85 6.23
C LEU A 208 -22.75 -8.01 7.45
N ALA A 209 -22.27 -6.77 7.49
CA ALA A 209 -22.73 -5.79 8.47
C ALA A 209 -23.98 -5.08 7.89
N MET A 210 -25.06 -5.06 8.69
CA MET A 210 -26.31 -4.37 8.36
C MET A 210 -26.46 -3.14 9.25
#